data_cce1d2134d6981be84f2aa78d44b454e
#
_entry.id   cce1d2134d6981be84f2aa78d44b454e
#
_cell.length_a   1.000
_cell.length_b   1.000
_cell.length_c   1.000
_cell.angle_alpha   90.00
_cell.angle_beta   90.00
_cell.angle_gamma   90.00
#
_symmetry.space_group_name_H-M   'P 1'
#
loop_
_entity.id
_entity.type
_entity.pdbx_description
1 polymer ?
#
loop_
_entity_poly.entity_id
_entity_poly.type
_entity_poly.pdbx_seq_one_letter_code
_entity_poly.pdbx_strand_id
1 'polypeptide(L)'
;QDVRLLPRLDLKVNALDYYTALQHVVQCDLRSTPFITKMFTSLALKDEKFDKRIPTQPQFPYTPYDGANVLEPEVGVYENVGILDIKAMYHSNVHKYGISWDTLDPEGQDCGNGSKFSVKEKGLLCRLMDDMTYLRNENKLKMLMSDTLEQKNKWDIMQFACKSLVASMYGVAGDSKYGFYHPEVASAITYTSRNTLEELMYHAEDIGFKVYYGHTDSIFCNIDNPEDG
;
A
#
# COMPACT_ATOMS: atom_id res chain seq x y z
N GLN A 1 -12.03 -34.22 13.66
CA GLN A 1 -12.41 -32.96 14.34
C GLN A 1 -11.97 -31.74 13.54
N ASP A 2 -10.78 -31.72 12.97
CA ASP A 2 -10.20 -30.54 12.27
C ASP A 2 -10.99 -30.11 11.05
N VAL A 3 -11.46 -31.06 10.23
CA VAL A 3 -12.28 -30.74 9.04
C VAL A 3 -13.59 -30.02 9.39
N ARG A 4 -14.17 -30.29 10.57
CA ARG A 4 -15.39 -29.61 11.04
C ARG A 4 -15.14 -28.21 11.57
N LEU A 5 -13.89 -27.88 11.92
CA LEU A 5 -13.50 -26.55 12.39
C LEU A 5 -13.31 -25.57 11.25
N LEU A 6 -12.88 -26.02 10.06
CA LEU A 6 -12.65 -25.17 8.89
C LEU A 6 -13.87 -24.35 8.48
N PRO A 7 -15.07 -24.93 8.27
CA PRO A 7 -16.25 -24.14 7.94
C PRO A 7 -16.65 -23.16 9.06
N ARG A 8 -16.44 -23.55 10.34
CA ARG A 8 -16.75 -22.68 11.48
C ARG A 8 -15.76 -21.51 11.59
N LEU A 9 -14.51 -21.73 11.18
CA LEU A 9 -13.51 -20.67 11.10
C LEU A 9 -13.85 -19.71 9.96
N ASP A 10 -14.18 -20.25 8.78
CA ASP A 10 -14.56 -19.46 7.62
C ASP A 10 -15.76 -18.55 7.90
N LEU A 11 -16.80 -19.08 8.59
CA LEU A 11 -17.95 -18.29 9.04
C LEU A 11 -17.58 -17.10 9.95
N LYS A 12 -16.42 -17.15 10.62
CA LYS A 12 -15.93 -16.04 11.46
C LYS A 12 -15.07 -15.02 10.72
N VAL A 13 -14.23 -15.49 9.81
CA VAL A 13 -13.23 -14.63 9.16
C VAL A 13 -13.58 -14.28 7.71
N ASN A 14 -14.62 -14.92 7.15
CA ASN A 14 -15.10 -14.74 5.77
C ASN A 14 -13.98 -14.89 4.72
N ALA A 15 -13.09 -15.86 4.93
CA ALA A 15 -11.91 -16.03 4.08
C ALA A 15 -12.29 -16.39 2.64
N LEU A 16 -13.25 -17.29 2.43
CA LEU A 16 -13.72 -17.68 1.10
C LEU A 16 -14.34 -16.49 0.36
N ASP A 17 -15.17 -15.69 1.02
CA ASP A 17 -15.77 -14.50 0.42
C ASP A 17 -14.70 -13.47 0.06
N TYR A 18 -13.70 -13.28 0.93
CA TYR A 18 -12.58 -12.38 0.67
C TYR A 18 -11.74 -12.83 -0.54
N TYR A 19 -11.34 -14.09 -0.61
CA TYR A 19 -10.59 -14.59 -1.76
C TYR A 19 -11.42 -14.62 -3.06
N THR A 20 -12.72 -14.87 -2.95
CA THR A 20 -13.64 -14.74 -4.09
C THR A 20 -13.76 -13.29 -4.56
N ALA A 21 -13.80 -12.33 -3.64
CA ALA A 21 -13.79 -10.91 -3.97
C ALA A 21 -12.48 -10.52 -4.67
N LEU A 22 -11.32 -10.97 -4.19
CA LEU A 22 -10.03 -10.77 -4.85
C LEU A 22 -10.02 -11.37 -6.26
N GLN A 23 -10.52 -12.61 -6.42
CA GLN A 23 -10.66 -13.24 -7.74
C GLN A 23 -11.49 -12.39 -8.68
N HIS A 24 -12.61 -11.87 -8.20
CA HIS A 24 -13.52 -11.06 -9.00
C HIS A 24 -12.89 -9.72 -9.42
N VAL A 25 -12.22 -9.04 -8.49
CA VAL A 25 -11.55 -7.75 -8.73
C VAL A 25 -10.37 -7.92 -9.69
N VAL A 26 -9.53 -8.92 -9.46
CA VAL A 26 -8.31 -9.16 -10.25
C VAL A 26 -8.61 -9.96 -11.53
N GLN A 27 -9.72 -10.71 -11.57
CA GLN A 27 -10.08 -11.66 -12.65
C GLN A 27 -8.95 -12.68 -12.90
N CYS A 28 -8.49 -13.35 -11.86
CA CYS A 28 -7.47 -14.39 -11.90
C CYS A 28 -8.02 -15.74 -11.40
N ASP A 29 -7.23 -16.81 -11.46
CA ASP A 29 -7.59 -18.08 -10.83
C ASP A 29 -7.66 -17.92 -9.31
N LEU A 30 -8.66 -18.51 -8.66
CA LEU A 30 -8.85 -18.44 -7.19
C LEU A 30 -7.58 -18.92 -6.44
N ARG A 31 -6.87 -19.92 -6.96
CA ARG A 31 -5.60 -20.39 -6.40
C ARG A 31 -4.46 -19.38 -6.49
N SER A 32 -4.63 -18.32 -7.26
CA SER A 32 -3.66 -17.23 -7.38
C SER A 32 -3.89 -16.12 -6.36
N THR A 33 -5.09 -16.02 -5.78
CA THR A 33 -5.47 -14.93 -4.87
C THR A 33 -4.70 -14.86 -3.55
N PRO A 34 -4.12 -15.95 -2.99
CA PRO A 34 -3.24 -15.84 -1.83
C PRO A 34 -1.87 -15.19 -2.13
N PHE A 35 -1.52 -14.99 -3.41
CA PHE A 35 -0.20 -14.54 -3.86
C PHE A 35 -0.30 -13.20 -4.56
N ILE A 36 0.11 -12.14 -3.89
CA ILE A 36 0.09 -10.77 -4.47
C ILE A 36 0.87 -10.71 -5.79
N THR A 37 1.97 -11.42 -5.92
CA THR A 37 2.79 -11.45 -7.12
C THR A 37 2.03 -11.98 -8.33
N LYS A 38 1.22 -13.04 -8.16
CA LYS A 38 0.37 -13.60 -9.23
C LYS A 38 -0.78 -12.65 -9.58
N MET A 39 -1.39 -12.04 -8.57
CA MET A 39 -2.44 -11.05 -8.78
C MET A 39 -1.92 -9.83 -9.52
N PHE A 40 -0.75 -9.32 -9.12
CA PHE A 40 -0.10 -8.20 -9.80
C PHE A 40 0.23 -8.53 -11.26
N THR A 41 0.76 -9.73 -11.54
CA THR A 41 0.96 -10.18 -12.93
C THR A 41 -0.33 -10.14 -13.73
N SER A 42 -1.44 -10.64 -13.16
CA SER A 42 -2.73 -10.64 -13.85
C SER A 42 -3.23 -9.22 -14.14
N LEU A 43 -3.02 -8.28 -13.23
CA LEU A 43 -3.35 -6.86 -13.43
C LEU A 43 -2.45 -6.21 -14.48
N ALA A 44 -1.14 -6.43 -14.41
CA ALA A 44 -0.17 -5.90 -15.36
C ALA A 44 -0.41 -6.39 -16.79
N LEU A 45 -0.83 -7.66 -16.96
CA LEU A 45 -1.20 -8.22 -18.28
C LEU A 45 -2.44 -7.57 -18.90
N LYS A 46 -3.26 -6.90 -18.12
CA LYS A 46 -4.49 -6.23 -18.56
C LYS A 46 -4.30 -4.74 -18.80
N ASP A 47 -3.20 -4.17 -18.32
CA ASP A 47 -2.90 -2.77 -18.54
C ASP A 47 -2.45 -2.55 -20.00
N GLU A 48 -3.29 -1.90 -20.78
CA GLU A 48 -3.09 -1.69 -22.22
C GLU A 48 -1.87 -0.80 -22.54
N LYS A 49 -1.41 -0.02 -21.57
CA LYS A 49 -0.25 0.89 -21.72
C LYS A 49 1.06 0.24 -21.32
N PHE A 50 1.01 -0.93 -20.67
CA PHE A 50 2.21 -1.65 -20.28
C PHE A 50 2.67 -2.56 -21.41
N ASP A 51 3.51 -2.07 -22.29
CA ASP A 51 4.04 -2.76 -23.46
C ASP A 51 5.32 -3.59 -23.20
N LYS A 52 5.85 -3.53 -21.96
CA LYS A 52 7.06 -4.27 -21.59
C LYS A 52 6.76 -5.73 -21.33
N ARG A 53 7.75 -6.58 -21.61
CA ARG A 53 7.67 -7.98 -21.24
C ARG A 53 7.58 -8.14 -19.74
N ILE A 54 6.62 -8.95 -19.27
CA ILE A 54 6.55 -9.34 -17.86
C ILE A 54 7.64 -10.38 -17.61
N PRO A 55 8.61 -10.08 -16.74
CA PRO A 55 9.69 -11.02 -16.44
C PRO A 55 9.14 -12.22 -15.68
N THR A 56 9.54 -13.42 -16.08
CA THR A 56 9.17 -14.66 -15.38
C THR A 56 10.11 -14.98 -14.22
N GLN A 57 11.29 -14.34 -14.21
CA GLN A 57 12.31 -14.48 -13.17
C GLN A 57 12.90 -13.11 -12.84
N PRO A 58 13.46 -12.94 -11.63
CA PRO A 58 14.15 -11.71 -11.27
C PRO A 58 15.25 -11.33 -12.26
N GLN A 59 15.32 -10.07 -12.63
CA GLN A 59 16.32 -9.54 -13.57
C GLN A 59 17.53 -8.92 -12.84
N PHE A 60 17.41 -8.72 -11.52
CA PHE A 60 18.42 -8.08 -10.69
C PHE A 60 18.86 -9.02 -9.56
N PRO A 61 20.14 -8.98 -9.16
CA PRO A 61 20.58 -9.64 -7.94
C PRO A 61 19.89 -9.00 -6.73
N TYR A 62 19.74 -9.78 -5.65
CA TYR A 62 19.25 -9.23 -4.41
C TYR A 62 20.15 -8.09 -3.92
N THR A 63 19.55 -6.94 -3.70
CA THR A 63 20.20 -5.75 -3.14
C THR A 63 19.42 -5.32 -1.91
N PRO A 64 20.06 -5.32 -0.72
CA PRO A 64 19.39 -4.84 0.48
C PRO A 64 19.07 -3.35 0.37
N TYR A 65 17.94 -2.95 0.90
CA TYR A 65 17.52 -1.56 1.04
C TYR A 65 16.77 -1.38 2.36
N ASP A 66 16.75 -0.15 2.88
CA ASP A 66 16.06 0.14 4.13
C ASP A 66 14.54 0.12 3.94
N GLY A 67 13.85 -0.56 4.84
CA GLY A 67 12.40 -0.63 4.89
C GLY A 67 11.72 0.64 5.39
N ALA A 68 10.50 0.50 5.93
CA ALA A 68 9.79 1.58 6.58
C ALA A 68 10.52 2.04 7.86
N ASN A 69 10.35 3.32 8.21
CA ASN A 69 10.88 3.86 9.46
C ASN A 69 10.00 3.45 10.64
N VAL A 70 10.63 2.97 11.70
CA VAL A 70 10.03 2.73 13.00
C VAL A 70 10.93 3.38 14.03
N LEU A 71 10.42 4.42 14.67
CA LEU A 71 11.17 5.09 15.74
C LEU A 71 11.18 4.22 17.00
N GLU A 72 12.28 4.24 17.72
CA GLU A 72 12.30 3.66 19.06
C GLU A 72 11.38 4.47 19.96
N PRO A 73 10.38 3.84 20.62
CA PRO A 73 9.49 4.57 21.50
C PRO A 73 10.22 5.04 22.76
N GLU A 74 9.95 6.26 23.18
CA GLU A 74 10.32 6.71 24.52
C GLU A 74 9.48 5.92 25.54
N VAL A 75 10.13 5.13 26.39
CA VAL A 75 9.43 4.24 27.33
C VAL A 75 8.73 5.05 28.41
N GLY A 76 7.42 4.91 28.53
CA GLY A 76 6.63 5.67 29.51
C GLY A 76 5.13 5.37 29.40
N VAL A 77 4.38 6.04 30.25
CA VAL A 77 2.91 6.11 30.17
C VAL A 77 2.56 7.54 29.83
N TYR A 78 1.85 7.73 28.75
CA TYR A 78 1.50 9.04 28.23
C TYR A 78 -0.02 9.20 28.23
N GLU A 79 -0.49 10.35 28.66
CA GLU A 79 -1.90 10.75 28.62
C GLU A 79 -2.12 11.70 27.43
N ASN A 80 -3.36 11.85 26.98
CA ASN A 80 -3.77 12.77 25.92
C ASN A 80 -2.96 12.59 24.63
N VAL A 81 -2.77 11.33 24.21
CA VAL A 81 -2.03 10.98 22.98
C VAL A 81 -2.97 10.99 21.80
N GLY A 82 -2.65 11.80 20.78
CA GLY A 82 -3.27 11.78 19.46
C GLY A 82 -2.46 10.95 18.48
N ILE A 83 -3.13 10.42 17.47
CA ILE A 83 -2.51 9.68 16.36
C ILE A 83 -2.77 10.47 15.08
N LEU A 84 -1.70 10.88 14.41
CA LEU A 84 -1.75 11.45 13.07
C LEU A 84 -1.30 10.39 12.06
N ASP A 85 -2.17 10.05 11.11
CA ASP A 85 -1.96 9.02 10.10
C ASP A 85 -1.95 9.64 8.70
N ILE A 86 -0.93 9.32 7.91
CA ILE A 86 -0.80 9.80 6.54
C ILE A 86 -1.61 8.90 5.61
N LYS A 87 -2.80 9.36 5.28
CA LYS A 87 -3.70 8.64 4.40
C LYS A 87 -3.05 8.25 3.07
N ALA A 88 -2.98 6.94 2.81
CA ALA A 88 -2.46 6.36 1.57
C ALA A 88 -1.04 6.83 1.21
N MET A 89 -0.12 6.94 2.19
CA MET A 89 1.22 7.49 2.05
C MET A 89 2.00 6.87 0.87
N TYR A 90 2.08 5.54 0.78
CA TYR A 90 2.77 4.86 -0.33
C TYR A 90 2.19 5.23 -1.69
N HIS A 91 0.86 5.25 -1.82
CA HIS A 91 0.17 5.63 -3.05
C HIS A 91 0.46 7.08 -3.43
N SER A 92 0.40 8.00 -2.47
CA SER A 92 0.70 9.42 -2.68
C SER A 92 2.14 9.64 -3.13
N ASN A 93 3.11 8.94 -2.52
CA ASN A 93 4.52 9.03 -2.89
C ASN A 93 4.79 8.42 -4.27
N VAL A 94 4.20 7.26 -4.59
CA VAL A 94 4.29 6.66 -5.92
C VAL A 94 3.79 7.65 -6.99
N HIS A 95 2.71 8.37 -6.72
CA HIS A 95 2.19 9.40 -7.62
C HIS A 95 3.09 10.65 -7.70
N LYS A 96 3.50 11.18 -6.55
CA LYS A 96 4.31 12.41 -6.46
C LYS A 96 5.61 12.29 -7.25
N TYR A 97 6.26 11.13 -7.18
CA TYR A 97 7.56 10.87 -7.79
C TYR A 97 7.49 10.05 -9.08
N GLY A 98 6.30 9.60 -9.49
CA GLY A 98 6.11 8.79 -10.68
C GLY A 98 6.74 7.39 -10.59
N ILE A 99 6.88 6.82 -9.39
CA ILE A 99 7.64 5.59 -9.15
C ILE A 99 6.98 4.38 -9.81
N SER A 100 7.64 3.79 -10.81
CA SER A 100 7.20 2.56 -11.48
C SER A 100 8.32 1.97 -12.35
N TRP A 101 8.17 0.73 -12.77
CA TRP A 101 9.12 0.02 -13.65
C TRP A 101 9.23 0.62 -15.05
N ASP A 102 8.16 1.21 -15.55
CA ASP A 102 8.06 1.79 -16.88
C ASP A 102 8.37 3.29 -16.94
N THR A 103 8.59 3.91 -15.79
CA THR A 103 8.90 5.34 -15.66
C THR A 103 10.34 5.63 -15.22
N LEU A 104 11.18 4.60 -15.02
CA LEU A 104 12.61 4.79 -14.73
C LEU A 104 13.26 5.64 -15.84
N ASP A 105 13.85 6.78 -15.46
CA ASP A 105 14.40 7.77 -16.39
C ASP A 105 15.58 8.51 -15.73
N PRO A 106 16.82 8.37 -16.25
CA PRO A 106 17.98 9.06 -15.71
C PRO A 106 17.85 10.58 -15.67
N GLU A 107 17.02 11.16 -16.54
CA GLU A 107 16.72 12.60 -16.61
C GLU A 107 15.42 12.98 -15.86
N GLY A 108 14.82 11.99 -15.18
CA GLY A 108 13.57 12.15 -14.44
C GLY A 108 13.73 12.88 -13.12
N GLN A 109 12.64 12.97 -12.38
CA GLN A 109 12.60 13.54 -11.04
C GLN A 109 13.33 12.62 -10.05
N ASP A 110 14.27 13.17 -9.30
CA ASP A 110 14.99 12.46 -8.24
C ASP A 110 14.09 12.28 -7.02
N CYS A 111 14.07 11.06 -6.47
CA CYS A 111 13.38 10.75 -5.22
C CYS A 111 14.17 11.19 -3.97
N GLY A 112 15.42 11.64 -4.14
CA GLY A 112 16.33 12.02 -3.06
C GLY A 112 17.31 10.92 -2.65
N ASN A 113 17.14 9.69 -3.14
CA ASN A 113 18.05 8.56 -2.94
C ASN A 113 18.87 8.21 -4.21
N GLY A 114 18.83 9.09 -5.22
CA GLY A 114 19.46 8.87 -6.52
C GLY A 114 18.60 8.12 -7.54
N SER A 115 17.47 7.53 -7.13
CA SER A 115 16.51 6.94 -8.06
C SER A 115 15.70 8.02 -8.75
N LYS A 116 15.57 7.93 -10.08
CA LYS A 116 14.90 8.95 -10.89
C LYS A 116 13.79 8.35 -11.74
N PHE A 117 12.67 9.04 -11.80
CA PHE A 117 11.48 8.60 -12.53
C PHE A 117 10.86 9.75 -13.34
N SER A 118 10.34 9.42 -14.52
CA SER A 118 9.57 10.35 -15.31
C SER A 118 8.19 10.57 -14.69
N VAL A 119 7.80 11.83 -14.54
CA VAL A 119 6.45 12.23 -14.08
C VAL A 119 5.56 12.70 -15.23
N LYS A 120 6.00 12.55 -16.47
CA LYS A 120 5.26 12.97 -17.67
C LYS A 120 3.99 12.16 -17.88
N GLU A 121 4.06 10.87 -17.57
CA GLU A 121 2.94 9.95 -17.68
C GLU A 121 2.87 9.07 -16.43
N LYS A 122 1.65 8.60 -16.11
CA LYS A 122 1.47 7.66 -15.01
C LYS A 122 2.04 6.30 -15.36
N GLY A 123 2.98 5.81 -14.55
CA GLY A 123 3.52 4.46 -14.67
C GLY A 123 2.53 3.36 -14.30
N LEU A 124 2.86 2.12 -14.61
CA LEU A 124 2.03 0.94 -14.32
C LEU A 124 1.55 0.89 -12.86
N LEU A 125 2.48 1.08 -11.91
CA LEU A 125 2.13 1.01 -10.49
C LEU A 125 1.09 2.07 -10.11
N CYS A 126 1.26 3.32 -10.59
CA CYS A 126 0.29 4.39 -10.37
C CYS A 126 -1.09 4.04 -10.94
N ARG A 127 -1.13 3.56 -12.20
CA ARG A 127 -2.40 3.21 -12.85
C ARG A 127 -3.13 2.10 -12.12
N LEU A 128 -2.44 1.02 -11.75
CA LEU A 128 -3.06 -0.09 -11.02
C LEU A 128 -3.55 0.32 -9.62
N MET A 129 -2.80 1.17 -8.92
CA MET A 129 -3.23 1.71 -7.63
C MET A 129 -4.47 2.62 -7.78
N ASP A 130 -4.53 3.44 -8.84
CA ASP A 130 -5.68 4.29 -9.15
C ASP A 130 -6.93 3.47 -9.43
N ASP A 131 -6.82 2.46 -10.29
CA ASP A 131 -7.93 1.58 -10.66
C ASP A 131 -8.50 0.87 -9.43
N MET A 132 -7.64 0.33 -8.57
CA MET A 132 -8.08 -0.33 -7.35
C MET A 132 -8.67 0.66 -6.34
N THR A 133 -8.16 1.88 -6.27
CA THR A 133 -8.71 2.95 -5.41
C THR A 133 -10.06 3.41 -5.94
N TYR A 134 -10.21 3.55 -7.24
CA TYR A 134 -11.50 3.85 -7.87
C TYR A 134 -12.55 2.78 -7.56
N LEU A 135 -12.23 1.50 -7.81
CA LEU A 135 -13.12 0.37 -7.51
C LEU A 135 -13.47 0.30 -6.01
N ARG A 136 -12.51 0.60 -5.13
CA ARG A 136 -12.76 0.68 -3.69
C ARG A 136 -13.82 1.74 -3.36
N ASN A 137 -13.69 2.93 -3.93
CA ASN A 137 -14.63 4.03 -3.68
C ASN A 137 -16.02 3.69 -4.22
N GLU A 138 -16.12 3.12 -5.42
CA GLU A 138 -17.37 2.60 -5.97
C GLU A 138 -18.06 1.58 -5.05
N ASN A 139 -17.28 0.61 -4.54
CA ASN A 139 -17.80 -0.40 -3.63
C ASN A 139 -18.24 0.18 -2.28
N LYS A 140 -17.53 1.21 -1.77
CA LYS A 140 -17.99 1.95 -0.58
C LYS A 140 -19.30 2.67 -0.79
N LEU A 141 -19.49 3.30 -1.94
CA LEU A 141 -20.77 3.95 -2.27
C LEU A 141 -21.89 2.91 -2.34
N LYS A 142 -21.67 1.78 -3.02
CA LYS A 142 -22.64 0.68 -3.08
C LYS A 142 -22.97 0.13 -1.69
N MET A 143 -21.98 0.01 -0.81
CA MET A 143 -22.18 -0.39 0.57
C MET A 143 -23.07 0.60 1.33
N LEU A 144 -22.84 1.90 1.19
CA LEU A 144 -23.63 2.95 1.83
C LEU A 144 -25.07 3.00 1.32
N MET A 145 -25.28 2.71 0.03
CA MET A 145 -26.59 2.71 -0.63
C MET A 145 -27.36 1.39 -0.49
N SER A 146 -26.78 0.39 0.19
CA SER A 146 -27.41 -0.92 0.33
C SER A 146 -28.48 -0.93 1.41
N ASP A 147 -29.63 -1.54 1.11
CA ASP A 147 -30.78 -1.63 2.03
C ASP A 147 -30.65 -2.83 3.00
N THR A 148 -29.97 -3.90 2.60
CA THR A 148 -29.84 -5.13 3.38
C THR A 148 -28.46 -5.32 3.95
N LEU A 149 -28.38 -6.00 5.10
CA LEU A 149 -27.10 -6.34 5.74
C LEU A 149 -26.23 -7.24 4.83
N GLU A 150 -26.87 -8.15 4.09
CA GLU A 150 -26.17 -9.04 3.15
C GLU A 150 -25.47 -8.24 2.04
N GLN A 151 -26.17 -7.29 1.43
CA GLN A 151 -25.59 -6.41 0.42
C GLN A 151 -24.46 -5.53 1.00
N LYS A 152 -24.65 -4.97 2.21
CA LYS A 152 -23.60 -4.19 2.89
C LYS A 152 -22.35 -5.03 3.10
N ASN A 153 -22.49 -6.23 3.64
CA ASN A 153 -21.36 -7.14 3.86
C ASN A 153 -20.64 -7.51 2.56
N LYS A 154 -21.39 -7.79 1.49
CA LYS A 154 -20.79 -8.04 0.17
C LYS A 154 -19.91 -6.89 -0.30
N TRP A 155 -20.42 -5.68 -0.28
CA TRP A 155 -19.66 -4.52 -0.76
C TRP A 155 -18.53 -4.12 0.19
N ASP A 156 -18.68 -4.37 1.49
CA ASP A 156 -17.60 -4.18 2.46
C ASP A 156 -16.42 -5.12 2.19
N ILE A 157 -16.67 -6.40 1.95
CA ILE A 157 -15.65 -7.37 1.55
C ILE A 157 -14.97 -6.93 0.24
N MET A 158 -15.73 -6.48 -0.76
CA MET A 158 -15.20 -6.00 -2.04
C MET A 158 -14.30 -4.76 -1.87
N GLN A 159 -14.73 -3.75 -1.11
CA GLN A 159 -13.89 -2.56 -0.87
C GLN A 159 -12.65 -2.89 -0.05
N PHE A 160 -12.76 -3.85 0.89
CA PHE A 160 -11.62 -4.32 1.67
C PHE A 160 -10.60 -5.08 0.81
N ALA A 161 -11.06 -5.92 -0.13
CA ALA A 161 -10.20 -6.59 -1.10
C ALA A 161 -9.40 -5.59 -1.94
N CYS A 162 -10.04 -4.53 -2.46
CA CYS A 162 -9.35 -3.45 -3.17
C CYS A 162 -8.32 -2.73 -2.28
N LYS A 163 -8.68 -2.43 -1.01
CA LYS A 163 -7.75 -1.82 -0.04
C LYS A 163 -6.50 -2.67 0.16
N SER A 164 -6.70 -3.97 0.36
CA SER A 164 -5.61 -4.92 0.60
C SER A 164 -4.69 -5.05 -0.61
N LEU A 165 -5.24 -5.03 -1.83
CA LEU A 165 -4.46 -5.02 -3.06
C LEU A 165 -3.56 -3.80 -3.14
N VAL A 166 -4.10 -2.59 -3.00
CA VAL A 166 -3.31 -1.35 -3.04
C VAL A 166 -2.19 -1.38 -2.00
N ALA A 167 -2.50 -1.78 -0.76
CA ALA A 167 -1.53 -1.85 0.32
C ALA A 167 -0.41 -2.88 0.07
N SER A 168 -0.68 -3.91 -0.73
CA SER A 168 0.29 -4.98 -1.02
C SER A 168 1.13 -4.73 -2.28
N MET A 169 0.69 -3.84 -3.18
CA MET A 169 1.34 -3.64 -4.49
C MET A 169 2.77 -3.13 -4.38
N TYR A 170 3.09 -2.28 -3.39
CA TYR A 170 4.45 -1.78 -3.24
C TYR A 170 5.47 -2.89 -2.94
N GLY A 171 5.04 -3.95 -2.22
CA GLY A 171 5.89 -5.08 -1.86
C GLY A 171 6.32 -5.94 -3.06
N VAL A 172 5.63 -5.83 -4.19
CA VAL A 172 5.95 -6.58 -5.42
C VAL A 172 7.34 -6.26 -5.94
N ALA A 173 7.75 -4.99 -5.88
CA ALA A 173 9.10 -4.57 -6.29
C ALA A 173 10.20 -5.07 -5.36
N GLY A 174 9.87 -5.37 -4.09
CA GLY A 174 10.80 -5.83 -3.08
C GLY A 174 10.98 -7.34 -3.00
N ASP A 175 10.12 -8.14 -3.65
CA ASP A 175 10.21 -9.60 -3.62
C ASP A 175 11.28 -10.11 -4.59
N SER A 176 12.49 -10.38 -4.06
CA SER A 176 13.65 -10.81 -4.84
C SER A 176 13.51 -12.15 -5.57
N LYS A 177 12.43 -12.89 -5.34
CA LYS A 177 12.11 -14.16 -6.02
C LYS A 177 11.15 -13.97 -7.19
N TYR A 178 10.67 -12.75 -7.38
CA TYR A 178 9.63 -12.44 -8.34
C TYR A 178 10.16 -11.65 -9.55
N GLY A 179 9.57 -11.88 -10.74
CA GLY A 179 10.01 -11.26 -11.97
C GLY A 179 9.96 -9.73 -11.99
N PHE A 180 9.04 -9.11 -11.25
CA PHE A 180 8.97 -7.65 -11.07
C PHE A 180 9.89 -7.10 -9.98
N TYR A 181 10.74 -7.94 -9.38
CA TYR A 181 11.74 -7.44 -8.44
C TYR A 181 12.60 -6.34 -9.07
N HIS A 182 12.65 -5.18 -8.43
CA HIS A 182 13.47 -4.06 -8.86
C HIS A 182 13.94 -3.27 -7.64
N PRO A 183 15.22 -3.41 -7.24
CA PRO A 183 15.71 -2.81 -5.99
C PRO A 183 15.60 -1.30 -5.98
N GLU A 184 15.78 -0.63 -7.11
CA GLU A 184 15.66 0.82 -7.24
C GLU A 184 14.21 1.30 -7.03
N VAL A 185 13.23 0.63 -7.64
CA VAL A 185 11.80 0.93 -7.43
C VAL A 185 11.41 0.70 -5.97
N ALA A 186 11.80 -0.44 -5.38
CA ALA A 186 11.52 -0.78 -4.00
C ALA A 186 12.13 0.23 -3.02
N SER A 187 13.42 0.56 -3.22
CA SER A 187 14.15 1.55 -2.41
C SER A 187 13.54 2.94 -2.50
N ALA A 188 13.15 3.38 -3.70
CA ALA A 188 12.52 4.69 -3.88
C ALA A 188 11.21 4.82 -3.11
N ILE A 189 10.36 3.77 -3.14
CA ILE A 189 9.09 3.76 -2.40
C ILE A 189 9.32 3.88 -0.90
N THR A 190 10.22 3.08 -0.33
CA THR A 190 10.48 3.10 1.12
C THR A 190 11.21 4.36 1.55
N TYR A 191 12.17 4.85 0.75
CA TYR A 191 12.89 6.08 1.04
C TYR A 191 11.96 7.30 1.08
N THR A 192 11.15 7.50 0.03
CA THR A 192 10.20 8.62 -0.01
C THR A 192 9.19 8.56 1.12
N SER A 193 8.80 7.36 1.53
CA SER A 193 7.86 7.16 2.65
C SER A 193 8.50 7.49 4.00
N ARG A 194 9.77 7.12 4.23
CA ARG A 194 10.51 7.55 5.43
C ARG A 194 10.61 9.06 5.51
N ASN A 195 11.00 9.72 4.42
CA ASN A 195 11.11 11.17 4.40
C ASN A 195 9.77 11.86 4.67
N THR A 196 8.67 11.33 4.12
CA THR A 196 7.34 11.88 4.39
C THR A 196 6.94 11.77 5.86
N LEU A 197 7.30 10.66 6.53
CA LEU A 197 7.07 10.50 7.96
C LEU A 197 7.94 11.47 8.79
N GLU A 198 9.22 11.62 8.42
CA GLU A 198 10.14 12.56 9.07
C GLU A 198 9.70 14.03 8.89
N GLU A 199 9.22 14.40 7.70
CA GLU A 199 8.61 15.71 7.45
C GLU A 199 7.39 15.94 8.34
N LEU A 200 6.50 14.94 8.49
CA LEU A 200 5.34 15.05 9.37
C LEU A 200 5.75 15.26 10.83
N MET A 201 6.75 14.53 11.30
CA MET A 201 7.27 14.67 12.66
C MET A 201 7.83 16.06 12.89
N TYR A 202 8.71 16.52 11.99
CA TYR A 202 9.30 17.85 12.07
C TYR A 202 8.23 18.93 12.14
N HIS A 203 7.20 18.85 11.27
CA HIS A 203 6.12 19.82 11.30
C HIS A 203 5.28 19.76 12.56
N ALA A 204 5.03 18.56 13.10
CA ALA A 204 4.31 18.41 14.36
C ALA A 204 5.09 19.06 15.53
N GLU A 205 6.41 18.86 15.58
CA GLU A 205 7.27 19.46 16.61
C GLU A 205 7.41 20.98 16.45
N ASP A 206 7.50 21.48 15.20
CA ASP A 206 7.60 22.91 14.90
C ASP A 206 6.38 23.70 15.36
N ILE A 207 5.19 23.09 15.32
CA ILE A 207 3.95 23.69 15.82
C ILE A 207 3.66 23.36 17.30
N GLY A 208 4.61 22.77 18.02
CA GLY A 208 4.60 22.61 19.47
C GLY A 208 4.07 21.26 19.98
N PHE A 209 3.78 20.28 19.11
CA PHE A 209 3.45 18.92 19.55
C PHE A 209 4.73 18.15 19.93
N LYS A 210 4.71 17.41 21.03
CA LYS A 210 5.77 16.46 21.36
C LYS A 210 5.45 15.12 20.69
N VAL A 211 6.32 14.63 19.80
CA VAL A 211 6.20 13.32 19.18
C VAL A 211 6.83 12.27 20.10
N TYR A 212 6.07 11.22 20.45
CA TYR A 212 6.50 10.13 21.32
C TYR A 212 6.95 8.90 20.54
N TYR A 213 6.32 8.65 19.38
CA TYR A 213 6.55 7.46 18.58
C TYR A 213 6.13 7.70 17.13
N GLY A 214 6.78 7.04 16.20
CA GLY A 214 6.42 7.01 14.78
C GLY A 214 6.54 5.61 14.22
N HIS A 215 5.58 5.21 13.40
CA HIS A 215 5.56 3.88 12.80
C HIS A 215 4.98 3.95 11.39
N THR A 216 5.83 3.66 10.42
CA THR A 216 5.49 3.57 8.97
C THR A 216 4.84 4.84 8.42
N ASP A 217 3.58 5.10 8.70
CA ASP A 217 2.75 6.19 8.18
C ASP A 217 2.01 6.99 9.26
N SER A 218 2.30 6.69 10.54
CA SER A 218 1.62 7.33 11.67
C SER A 218 2.61 7.86 12.69
N ILE A 219 2.28 8.98 13.33
CA ILE A 219 2.97 9.49 14.51
C ILE A 219 2.01 9.58 15.71
N PHE A 220 2.56 9.38 16.88
CA PHE A 220 1.88 9.50 18.18
C PHE A 220 2.45 10.72 18.89
N CYS A 221 1.61 11.71 19.16
CA CYS A 221 2.03 12.95 19.80
C CYS A 221 1.04 13.37 20.88
N ASN A 222 1.47 14.27 21.77
CA ASN A 222 0.53 14.89 22.68
C ASN A 222 -0.48 15.74 21.89
N ILE A 223 -1.72 15.81 22.40
CA ILE A 223 -2.79 16.66 21.83
C ILE A 223 -3.19 17.80 22.78
N ASP A 224 -2.43 17.97 23.86
CA ASP A 224 -2.62 19.13 24.72
C ASP A 224 -2.26 20.40 23.95
N ASN A 225 -3.10 21.42 24.05
CA ASN A 225 -2.89 22.63 23.27
C ASN A 225 -1.56 23.27 23.71
N PRO A 226 -0.61 23.54 22.79
CA PRO A 226 0.67 24.17 23.17
C PRO A 226 0.54 25.52 23.86
N GLU A 227 -0.64 26.18 23.73
CA GLU A 227 -0.93 27.48 24.35
C GLU A 227 -1.43 27.37 25.81
N ASP A 228 -1.72 26.15 26.30
CA ASP A 228 -2.24 25.91 27.67
C ASP A 228 -1.14 25.49 28.66
N GLY A 229 0.14 25.58 28.31
CA GLY A 229 1.31 25.20 29.11
C GLY A 229 2.14 26.41 29.58
#